data_66efd703c1977a8d4b634ed4d82ffbe8
#
_entry.id   66efd703c1977a8d4b634ed4d82ffbe8
#
_cell.length_a   1.000
_cell.length_b   1.000
_cell.length_c   1.000
_cell.angle_alpha   90.00
_cell.angle_beta   90.00
_cell.angle_gamma   90.00
#
_symmetry.space_group_name_H-M   'P 1'
#
loop_
_entity.id
_entity.type
_entity.pdbx_description
1 polymer ?
#
loop_
_entity_poly.entity_id
_entity_poly.type
_entity_poly.pdbx_seq_one_letter_code
_entity_poly.pdbx_strand_id
1 'polypeptide(L)'
;NVRIADTMDIRPYVKIKVIPGGSYLECRYVDGIVFSKGVVHKKMRKSACSPRILLLSGGVDFQRTHSKLATFTTLLEQEQKYTEIIVEKIIRLQPDLMCVGSSISRQAQEYLNQHDVVAVQHVKPRLMKRIARMTGAAIVPSTDYVTSMSDYRDIALGTCQHLQITTYPSVPLEGYHVKSIPKLNHVQPHCKRMRGHGYVSYVYLSGSPRFLGCTLIL
;
A
#
# COMPACT_ATOMS: atom_id res chain seq x y z
N ASN A 1 -28.36 -6.44 -4.08
CA ASN A 1 -29.44 -6.54 -5.09
C ASN A 1 -29.37 -5.30 -5.97
N VAL A 2 -28.69 -5.41 -7.13
CA VAL A 2 -28.69 -4.37 -8.16
C VAL A 2 -29.89 -4.66 -9.07
N ARG A 3 -30.78 -3.68 -9.23
CA ARG A 3 -31.90 -3.81 -10.18
C ARG A 3 -31.37 -3.64 -11.60
N ILE A 4 -32.01 -4.32 -12.57
CA ILE A 4 -31.59 -4.31 -13.97
C ILE A 4 -31.56 -2.90 -14.59
N ALA A 5 -32.27 -1.94 -13.98
CA ALA A 5 -32.30 -0.52 -14.42
C ALA A 5 -31.25 0.37 -13.71
N ASP A 6 -30.50 -0.14 -12.73
CA ASP A 6 -29.54 0.66 -11.99
C ASP A 6 -28.23 0.78 -12.77
N THR A 7 -27.78 2.01 -13.03
CA THR A 7 -26.45 2.27 -13.60
C THR A 7 -25.41 2.16 -12.50
N MET A 8 -24.56 1.15 -12.56
CA MET A 8 -23.46 0.96 -11.63
C MET A 8 -22.14 1.46 -12.24
N ASP A 9 -21.43 2.34 -11.52
CA ASP A 9 -20.06 2.69 -11.90
C ASP A 9 -19.10 1.57 -11.52
N ILE A 10 -18.55 0.88 -12.52
CA ILE A 10 -17.60 -0.23 -12.36
C ILE A 10 -16.14 0.22 -12.09
N ARG A 11 -15.80 1.49 -12.33
CA ARG A 11 -14.43 2.02 -12.21
C ARG A 11 -13.81 1.88 -10.82
N PRO A 12 -14.59 1.96 -9.70
CA PRO A 12 -14.06 1.69 -8.37
C PRO A 12 -13.71 0.21 -8.13
N TYR A 13 -14.29 -0.71 -8.90
CA TYR A 13 -14.14 -2.15 -8.70
C TYR A 13 -13.10 -2.77 -9.63
N VAL A 14 -13.09 -2.38 -10.90
CA VAL A 14 -12.13 -2.89 -11.89
C VAL A 14 -11.01 -1.88 -12.09
N LYS A 15 -9.76 -2.34 -12.01
CA LYS A 15 -8.59 -1.51 -12.27
C LYS A 15 -7.72 -2.13 -13.35
N ILE A 16 -7.35 -1.31 -14.32
CA ILE A 16 -6.39 -1.70 -15.34
C ILE A 16 -5.02 -1.15 -14.97
N LYS A 17 -4.00 -1.99 -15.01
CA LYS A 17 -2.60 -1.65 -14.78
C LYS A 17 -1.79 -2.06 -15.99
N VAL A 18 -1.09 -1.10 -16.58
CA VAL A 18 -0.13 -1.36 -17.64
C VAL A 18 1.25 -1.46 -16.99
N ILE A 19 1.93 -2.58 -17.20
CA ILE A 19 3.30 -2.83 -16.75
C ILE A 19 4.17 -2.90 -18.00
N PRO A 20 5.12 -1.96 -18.20
CA PRO A 20 5.94 -1.96 -19.39
C PRO A 20 6.91 -3.15 -19.42
N GLY A 21 7.13 -3.71 -20.59
CA GLY A 21 8.21 -4.70 -20.83
C GLY A 21 7.79 -6.16 -20.83
N GLY A 22 6.54 -6.47 -21.08
CA GLY A 22 6.05 -7.84 -21.26
C GLY A 22 5.52 -8.12 -22.65
N SER A 23 5.17 -9.37 -22.91
CA SER A 23 4.39 -9.79 -24.08
C SER A 23 2.89 -9.69 -23.79
N TYR A 24 2.06 -9.51 -24.83
CA TYR A 24 0.60 -9.53 -24.69
C TYR A 24 0.07 -10.84 -24.09
N LEU A 25 0.83 -11.93 -24.22
CA LEU A 25 0.49 -13.24 -23.63
C LEU A 25 0.65 -13.24 -22.08
N GLU A 26 1.34 -12.26 -21.52
CA GLU A 26 1.52 -12.11 -20.08
C GLU A 26 0.41 -11.28 -19.42
N CYS A 27 -0.53 -10.79 -20.24
CA CYS A 27 -1.73 -10.15 -19.71
C CYS A 27 -2.51 -11.13 -18.84
N ARG A 28 -2.82 -10.69 -17.62
CA ARG A 28 -3.48 -11.56 -16.66
C ARG A 28 -4.53 -10.86 -15.81
N TYR A 29 -5.52 -11.62 -15.44
CA TYR A 29 -6.49 -11.25 -14.43
C TYR A 29 -5.91 -11.54 -13.03
N VAL A 30 -6.03 -10.59 -12.13
CA VAL A 30 -5.70 -10.77 -10.70
C VAL A 30 -6.97 -10.56 -9.89
N ASP A 31 -7.40 -11.61 -9.20
CA ASP A 31 -8.47 -11.51 -8.22
C ASP A 31 -7.92 -10.83 -6.97
N GLY A 32 -7.90 -9.51 -7.02
CA GLY A 32 -7.26 -8.71 -5.98
C GLY A 32 -6.87 -7.32 -6.43
N ILE A 33 -5.93 -6.75 -5.69
CA ILE A 33 -5.44 -5.39 -5.92
C ILE A 33 -3.97 -5.42 -6.30
N VAL A 34 -3.64 -4.74 -7.40
CA VAL A 34 -2.27 -4.46 -7.79
C VAL A 34 -2.04 -2.95 -7.80
N PHE A 35 -1.00 -2.51 -7.13
CA PHE A 35 -0.65 -1.10 -7.07
C PHE A 35 0.86 -0.85 -7.08
N SER A 36 1.25 0.27 -7.70
CA SER A 36 2.66 0.66 -7.83
C SER A 36 3.14 1.35 -6.54
N LYS A 37 3.74 0.57 -5.67
CA LYS A 37 4.45 1.00 -4.45
C LYS A 37 5.52 -0.03 -4.10
N GLY A 38 6.58 0.43 -3.45
CA GLY A 38 7.61 -0.44 -2.90
C GLY A 38 7.50 -0.56 -1.38
N VAL A 39 8.23 -1.52 -0.85
CA VAL A 39 8.47 -1.62 0.60
C VAL A 39 9.35 -0.46 1.06
N VAL A 40 9.17 -0.04 2.30
CA VAL A 40 9.92 1.09 2.86
C VAL A 40 11.39 0.72 3.15
N HIS A 41 11.68 -0.55 3.46
CA HIS A 41 13.03 -1.00 3.73
C HIS A 41 13.41 -2.17 2.81
N LYS A 42 14.63 -2.13 2.21
CA LYS A 42 15.08 -3.09 1.17
C LYS A 42 15.14 -4.55 1.66
N LYS A 43 15.38 -4.77 2.95
CA LYS A 43 15.50 -6.11 3.56
C LYS A 43 14.16 -6.75 3.92
N MET A 44 13.05 -6.00 3.84
CA MET A 44 11.73 -6.55 4.13
C MET A 44 11.39 -7.69 3.15
N ARG A 45 10.69 -8.71 3.66
CA ARG A 45 10.19 -9.82 2.85
C ARG A 45 9.29 -9.33 1.73
N LYS A 46 9.34 -10.02 0.59
CA LYS A 46 8.60 -9.64 -0.62
C LYS A 46 7.39 -10.52 -0.89
N SER A 47 7.19 -11.54 -0.10
CA SER A 47 6.06 -12.48 -0.24
C SER A 47 5.60 -12.96 1.13
N ALA A 48 4.30 -13.20 1.26
CA ALA A 48 3.70 -13.82 2.43
C ALA A 48 2.42 -14.57 2.02
N CYS A 49 2.18 -15.71 2.66
CA CYS A 49 0.94 -16.47 2.53
C CYS A 49 0.00 -16.08 3.66
N SER A 50 -1.26 -15.87 3.34
CA SER A 50 -2.33 -15.49 4.27
C SER A 50 -1.98 -14.29 5.18
N PRO A 51 -1.43 -13.19 4.62
CA PRO A 51 -0.97 -12.07 5.42
C PRO A 51 -2.12 -11.32 6.08
N ARG A 52 -1.89 -10.90 7.32
CA ARG A 52 -2.75 -9.98 8.06
C ARG A 52 -2.37 -8.55 7.72
N ILE A 53 -3.35 -7.75 7.32
CA ILE A 53 -3.16 -6.42 6.74
C ILE A 53 -3.68 -5.35 7.68
N LEU A 54 -2.80 -4.45 8.12
CA LEU A 54 -3.15 -3.27 8.90
C LEU A 54 -3.17 -2.04 7.98
N LEU A 55 -4.23 -1.25 8.05
CA LEU A 55 -4.37 0.01 7.31
C LEU A 55 -4.34 1.19 8.27
N LEU A 56 -3.32 2.03 8.15
CA LEU A 56 -3.14 3.24 8.95
C LEU A 56 -3.24 4.47 8.06
N SER A 57 -4.23 5.33 8.29
CA SER A 57 -4.43 6.56 7.50
C SER A 57 -3.37 7.62 7.82
N GLY A 58 -2.94 7.70 9.06
CA GLY A 58 -1.88 8.60 9.53
C GLY A 58 -0.48 8.16 9.14
N GLY A 59 0.52 8.70 9.83
CA GLY A 59 1.94 8.34 9.74
C GLY A 59 2.43 7.61 10.99
N VAL A 60 3.64 7.09 10.91
CA VAL A 60 4.40 6.56 12.05
C VAL A 60 5.64 7.44 12.23
N ASP A 61 5.37 8.70 12.47
CA ASP A 61 6.38 9.73 12.67
C ASP A 61 6.15 10.46 13.99
N PHE A 62 7.23 10.87 14.64
CA PHE A 62 7.14 11.73 15.80
C PHE A 62 6.71 13.14 15.38
N GLN A 63 5.51 13.55 15.80
CA GLN A 63 5.07 14.92 15.60
C GLN A 63 5.66 15.79 16.72
N ARG A 64 6.57 16.68 16.34
CA ARG A 64 7.13 17.67 17.27
C ARG A 64 6.02 18.63 17.71
N THR A 65 5.52 18.46 18.91
CA THR A 65 4.79 19.52 19.58
C THR A 65 5.79 20.63 19.90
N HIS A 66 5.44 21.87 19.59
CA HIS A 66 6.27 23.05 19.83
C HIS A 66 6.50 23.29 21.33
N SER A 67 7.28 22.44 21.98
CA SER A 67 7.79 22.68 23.32
C SER A 67 9.02 23.56 23.22
N LYS A 68 8.89 24.80 23.65
CA LYS A 68 9.81 25.90 23.42
C LYS A 68 11.21 25.78 24.08
N LEU A 69 11.52 24.72 24.84
CA LEU A 69 12.71 24.65 25.72
C LEU A 69 13.36 23.25 25.84
N ALA A 70 13.15 22.35 24.87
CA ALA A 70 13.84 21.06 24.94
C ALA A 70 15.20 21.10 24.23
N THR A 71 16.23 20.56 24.88
CA THR A 71 17.55 20.38 24.28
C THR A 71 17.48 19.38 23.15
N PHE A 72 18.31 19.53 22.12
CA PHE A 72 18.29 18.64 20.94
C PHE A 72 18.46 17.15 21.31
N THR A 73 19.30 16.84 22.29
CA THR A 73 19.50 15.48 22.82
C THR A 73 18.25 14.91 23.45
N THR A 74 17.53 15.69 24.26
CA THR A 74 16.28 15.24 24.89
C THR A 74 15.17 15.01 23.87
N LEU A 75 15.15 15.79 22.79
CA LEU A 75 14.20 15.58 21.69
C LEU A 75 14.46 14.27 20.93
N LEU A 76 15.73 13.94 20.68
CA LEU A 76 16.11 12.67 20.03
C LEU A 76 15.74 11.46 20.90
N GLU A 77 16.00 11.52 22.20
CA GLU A 77 15.61 10.44 23.13
C GLU A 77 14.09 10.26 23.20
N GLN A 78 13.35 11.36 23.20
CA GLN A 78 11.88 11.31 23.18
C GLN A 78 11.35 10.73 21.88
N GLU A 79 11.94 11.08 20.74
CA GLU A 79 11.58 10.53 19.43
C GLU A 79 11.82 9.01 19.38
N GLN A 80 12.97 8.55 19.90
CA GLN A 80 13.28 7.12 19.96
C GLN A 80 12.28 6.36 20.82
N LYS A 81 12.07 6.79 22.07
CA LYS A 81 11.11 6.14 22.99
C LYS A 81 9.70 6.12 22.44
N TYR A 82 9.26 7.23 21.83
CA TYR A 82 7.95 7.31 21.20
C TYR A 82 7.82 6.31 20.05
N THR A 83 8.84 6.23 19.19
CA THR A 83 8.86 5.31 18.05
C THR A 83 8.82 3.85 18.51
N GLU A 84 9.59 3.49 19.54
CA GLU A 84 9.59 2.16 20.14
C GLU A 84 8.21 1.77 20.67
N ILE A 85 7.58 2.65 21.46
CA ILE A 85 6.24 2.41 22.02
C ILE A 85 5.20 2.21 20.92
N ILE A 86 5.23 3.03 19.85
CA ILE A 86 4.27 2.89 18.75
C ILE A 86 4.48 1.59 17.99
N VAL A 87 5.74 1.28 17.65
CA VAL A 87 6.05 0.05 16.92
C VAL A 87 5.68 -1.18 17.76
N GLU A 88 5.95 -1.17 19.06
CA GLU A 88 5.53 -2.24 19.97
C GLU A 88 4.00 -2.45 19.96
N LYS A 89 3.22 -1.35 20.00
CA LYS A 89 1.77 -1.43 19.88
C LYS A 89 1.32 -2.07 18.56
N ILE A 90 1.97 -1.70 17.45
CA ILE A 90 1.69 -2.27 16.13
C ILE A 90 2.04 -3.77 16.11
N ILE A 91 3.20 -4.15 16.66
CA ILE A 91 3.66 -5.54 16.71
C ILE A 91 2.72 -6.43 17.53
N ARG A 92 2.12 -5.90 18.60
CA ARG A 92 1.12 -6.63 19.39
C ARG A 92 -0.10 -7.09 18.57
N LEU A 93 -0.46 -6.36 17.52
CA LEU A 93 -1.49 -6.79 16.57
C LEU A 93 -1.01 -7.90 15.64
N GLN A 94 0.30 -8.10 15.53
CA GLN A 94 0.96 -9.08 14.66
C GLN A 94 0.55 -8.93 13.17
N PRO A 95 0.61 -7.75 12.55
CA PRO A 95 0.34 -7.60 11.14
C PRO A 95 1.52 -8.14 10.32
N ASP A 96 1.24 -8.76 9.18
CA ASP A 96 2.25 -9.14 8.19
C ASP A 96 2.54 -8.01 7.21
N LEU A 97 1.50 -7.24 6.87
CA LEU A 97 1.58 -6.08 5.99
C LEU A 97 0.94 -4.87 6.66
N MET A 98 1.66 -3.76 6.67
CA MET A 98 1.14 -2.47 7.09
C MET A 98 1.14 -1.48 5.91
N CYS A 99 -0.03 -0.91 5.60
CA CYS A 99 -0.18 0.15 4.61
C CYS A 99 -0.44 1.49 5.31
N VAL A 100 0.45 2.45 5.12
CA VAL A 100 0.42 3.76 5.79
C VAL A 100 0.13 4.87 4.80
N GLY A 101 -0.77 5.79 5.17
CA GLY A 101 -1.17 6.91 4.32
C GLY A 101 -0.10 7.99 4.21
N SER A 102 0.62 8.25 5.27
CA SER A 102 1.72 9.21 5.35
C SER A 102 3.08 8.52 5.36
N SER A 103 4.08 9.15 5.98
CA SER A 103 5.44 8.66 6.11
C SER A 103 5.64 7.75 7.33
N ILE A 104 6.72 7.00 7.29
CA ILE A 104 7.19 6.16 8.40
C ILE A 104 8.62 6.62 8.69
N SER A 105 8.92 6.96 9.95
CA SER A 105 10.26 7.36 10.36
C SER A 105 11.28 6.24 10.09
N ARG A 106 12.54 6.62 9.84
CA ARG A 106 13.58 5.64 9.52
C ARG A 106 13.78 4.62 10.64
N GLN A 107 13.73 5.06 11.88
CA GLN A 107 13.84 4.18 13.04
C GLN A 107 12.67 3.18 13.09
N ALA A 108 11.43 3.66 12.85
CA ALA A 108 10.27 2.78 12.78
C ALA A 108 10.39 1.74 11.65
N GLN A 109 10.98 2.11 10.49
CA GLN A 109 11.22 1.16 9.40
C GLN A 109 12.20 0.04 9.81
N GLU A 110 13.26 0.38 10.54
CA GLU A 110 14.25 -0.58 11.04
C GLU A 110 13.62 -1.53 12.07
N TYR A 111 12.87 -1.01 13.03
CA TYR A 111 12.16 -1.82 14.03
C TYR A 111 11.10 -2.74 13.40
N LEU A 112 10.30 -2.25 12.45
CA LEU A 112 9.33 -3.07 11.73
C LEU A 112 10.01 -4.18 10.94
N ASN A 113 11.17 -3.90 10.33
CA ASN A 113 11.95 -4.91 9.62
C ASN A 113 12.52 -5.98 10.55
N GLN A 114 12.95 -5.62 11.78
CA GLN A 114 13.42 -6.57 12.79
C GLN A 114 12.33 -7.55 13.22
N HIS A 115 11.07 -7.09 13.23
CA HIS A 115 9.89 -7.89 13.57
C HIS A 115 9.18 -8.49 12.35
N ASP A 116 9.82 -8.48 11.20
CA ASP A 116 9.35 -9.12 9.95
C ASP A 116 8.02 -8.57 9.41
N VAL A 117 7.68 -7.33 9.77
CA VAL A 117 6.50 -6.62 9.30
C VAL A 117 6.82 -5.88 8.00
N VAL A 118 6.11 -6.22 6.92
CA VAL A 118 6.23 -5.50 5.64
C VAL A 118 5.48 -4.17 5.73
N ALA A 119 6.13 -3.08 5.40
CA ALA A 119 5.51 -1.76 5.44
C ALA A 119 5.56 -1.05 4.08
N VAL A 120 4.44 -0.41 3.73
CA VAL A 120 4.26 0.39 2.51
C VAL A 120 3.75 1.76 2.91
N GLN A 121 4.46 2.82 2.49
CA GLN A 121 4.12 4.21 2.86
C GLN A 121 3.49 4.99 1.70
N HIS A 122 2.91 6.15 2.04
CA HIS A 122 2.27 7.07 1.09
C HIS A 122 1.17 6.39 0.25
N VAL A 123 0.35 5.55 0.87
CA VAL A 123 -0.79 4.92 0.24
C VAL A 123 -1.93 5.92 0.13
N LYS A 124 -2.35 6.23 -1.10
CA LYS A 124 -3.42 7.21 -1.34
C LYS A 124 -4.74 6.78 -0.69
N PRO A 125 -5.55 7.70 -0.14
CA PRO A 125 -6.81 7.36 0.55
C PRO A 125 -7.78 6.54 -0.31
N ARG A 126 -7.86 6.82 -1.62
CA ARG A 126 -8.69 6.04 -2.55
C ARG A 126 -8.24 4.57 -2.65
N LEU A 127 -6.92 4.35 -2.66
CA LEU A 127 -6.35 3.00 -2.69
C LEU A 127 -6.58 2.29 -1.36
N MET A 128 -6.39 2.99 -0.25
CA MET A 128 -6.61 2.45 1.09
C MET A 128 -8.07 2.00 1.29
N LYS A 129 -9.05 2.82 0.88
CA LYS A 129 -10.47 2.44 0.89
C LYS A 129 -10.76 1.19 0.04
N ARG A 130 -10.04 1.04 -1.08
CA ARG A 130 -10.18 -0.12 -1.94
C ARG A 130 -9.59 -1.39 -1.30
N ILE A 131 -8.40 -1.28 -0.69
CA ILE A 131 -7.81 -2.38 0.07
C ILE A 131 -8.73 -2.78 1.24
N ALA A 132 -9.21 -1.82 2.02
CA ALA A 132 -10.13 -2.06 3.12
C ALA A 132 -11.40 -2.82 2.67
N ARG A 133 -12.00 -2.40 1.56
CA ARG A 133 -13.20 -3.03 1.01
C ARG A 133 -12.97 -4.48 0.62
N MET A 134 -11.83 -4.80 0.00
CA MET A 134 -11.54 -6.15 -0.49
C MET A 134 -11.05 -7.09 0.61
N THR A 135 -10.17 -6.61 1.48
CA THR A 135 -9.55 -7.42 2.54
C THR A 135 -10.36 -7.49 3.83
N GLY A 136 -11.34 -6.58 3.98
CA GLY A 136 -12.11 -6.45 5.21
C GLY A 136 -11.41 -5.66 6.32
N ALA A 137 -10.20 -5.13 6.07
CA ALA A 137 -9.46 -4.34 7.04
C ALA A 137 -10.20 -3.05 7.43
N ALA A 138 -10.14 -2.69 8.71
CA ALA A 138 -10.54 -1.36 9.15
C ALA A 138 -9.43 -0.34 8.87
N ILE A 139 -9.82 0.88 8.47
CA ILE A 139 -8.85 1.99 8.31
C ILE A 139 -8.70 2.68 9.66
N VAL A 140 -7.52 2.55 10.27
CA VAL A 140 -7.19 3.19 11.55
C VAL A 140 -6.72 4.61 11.29
N PRO A 141 -7.30 5.64 11.95
CA PRO A 141 -6.94 7.04 11.70
C PRO A 141 -5.53 7.38 12.14
N SER A 142 -5.13 6.99 13.35
CA SER A 142 -3.81 7.27 13.92
C SER A 142 -3.30 6.10 14.75
N THR A 143 -2.03 6.16 15.13
CA THR A 143 -1.36 5.17 15.98
C THR A 143 -1.97 5.06 17.38
N ASP A 144 -2.61 6.11 17.88
CA ASP A 144 -3.23 6.11 19.22
C ASP A 144 -4.42 5.14 19.29
N TYR A 145 -5.17 5.03 18.19
CA TYR A 145 -6.28 4.09 18.10
C TYR A 145 -5.85 2.62 18.02
N VAL A 146 -4.58 2.35 17.66
CA VAL A 146 -4.04 0.98 17.65
C VAL A 146 -4.12 0.33 19.03
N THR A 147 -3.94 1.10 20.10
CA THR A 147 -4.00 0.58 21.46
C THR A 147 -5.41 0.11 21.82
N SER A 148 -6.43 0.86 21.40
CA SER A 148 -7.83 0.51 21.64
C SER A 148 -8.30 -0.71 20.82
N MET A 149 -7.54 -1.06 19.79
CA MET A 149 -7.87 -2.17 18.87
C MET A 149 -7.21 -3.49 19.26
N SER A 150 -6.36 -3.52 20.29
CA SER A 150 -5.72 -4.78 20.74
C SER A 150 -6.72 -5.88 21.07
N ASP A 151 -7.90 -5.50 21.60
CA ASP A 151 -8.96 -6.42 21.95
C ASP A 151 -9.86 -6.82 20.75
N TYR A 152 -9.72 -6.10 19.61
CA TYR A 152 -10.52 -6.29 18.40
C TYR A 152 -9.65 -6.65 17.19
N ARG A 153 -8.60 -7.45 17.39
CA ARG A 153 -7.62 -7.82 16.34
C ARG A 153 -8.26 -8.32 15.06
N ASP A 154 -9.23 -9.22 15.19
CA ASP A 154 -9.87 -9.87 14.05
C ASP A 154 -10.77 -8.93 13.23
N ILE A 155 -11.21 -7.82 13.85
CA ILE A 155 -12.05 -6.80 13.19
C ILE A 155 -11.16 -5.72 12.53
N ALA A 156 -10.01 -5.43 13.13
CA ALA A 156 -9.12 -4.38 12.66
C ALA A 156 -8.27 -4.81 11.47
N LEU A 157 -7.84 -6.09 11.44
CA LEU A 157 -6.97 -6.63 10.42
C LEU A 157 -7.75 -7.23 9.25
N GLY A 158 -7.34 -6.87 8.03
CA GLY A 158 -7.81 -7.55 6.84
C GLY A 158 -6.93 -8.75 6.51
N THR A 159 -7.43 -9.60 5.63
CA THR A 159 -6.71 -10.79 5.17
C THR A 159 -6.74 -10.90 3.65
N CYS A 160 -5.75 -11.57 3.08
CA CYS A 160 -5.78 -12.07 1.71
C CYS A 160 -5.00 -13.38 1.63
N GLN A 161 -5.06 -14.10 0.53
CA GLN A 161 -4.35 -15.38 0.41
C GLN A 161 -2.86 -15.18 0.16
N HIS A 162 -2.52 -14.25 -0.74
CA HIS A 162 -1.13 -14.04 -1.12
C HIS A 162 -0.78 -12.55 -1.20
N LEU A 163 0.35 -12.21 -0.60
CA LEU A 163 1.09 -10.98 -0.80
C LEU A 163 2.31 -11.30 -1.65
N GLN A 164 2.50 -10.55 -2.74
CA GLN A 164 3.70 -10.61 -3.56
C GLN A 164 4.13 -9.20 -3.95
N ILE A 165 5.43 -8.92 -3.87
CA ILE A 165 6.01 -7.65 -4.27
C ILE A 165 7.05 -7.92 -5.34
N THR A 166 6.77 -7.43 -6.54
CA THR A 166 7.63 -7.63 -7.71
C THR A 166 8.13 -6.28 -8.21
N THR A 167 9.38 -6.24 -8.62
CA THR A 167 10.03 -5.03 -9.13
C THR A 167 10.33 -5.24 -10.60
N TYR A 168 9.84 -4.33 -11.44
CA TYR A 168 10.08 -4.34 -12.88
C TYR A 168 10.98 -3.17 -13.27
N PRO A 169 11.86 -3.33 -14.25
CA PRO A 169 12.59 -2.22 -14.81
C PRO A 169 11.61 -1.26 -15.49
N SER A 170 11.75 0.03 -15.23
CA SER A 170 11.03 1.04 -16.02
C SER A 170 11.76 1.20 -17.35
N VAL A 171 11.27 0.53 -18.38
CA VAL A 171 11.80 0.73 -19.74
C VAL A 171 11.38 2.13 -20.20
N PRO A 172 12.30 2.99 -20.67
CA PRO A 172 11.91 4.21 -21.37
C PRO A 172 11.10 3.81 -22.60
N LEU A 173 9.96 4.43 -22.81
CA LEU A 173 9.12 4.25 -24.01
C LEU A 173 9.77 4.91 -25.26
N GLU A 174 11.09 4.98 -25.32
CA GLU A 174 11.86 5.40 -26.50
C GLU A 174 11.88 4.25 -27.49
N GLY A 175 10.97 4.30 -28.47
CA GLY A 175 10.92 3.34 -29.58
C GLY A 175 9.56 2.73 -29.90
N TYR A 176 8.58 2.81 -29.02
CA TYR A 176 7.22 2.45 -29.40
C TYR A 176 6.55 3.63 -30.11
N HIS A 177 6.71 3.69 -31.45
CA HIS A 177 5.80 4.45 -32.30
C HIS A 177 4.40 3.85 -32.13
N VAL A 178 3.63 4.39 -31.20
CA VAL A 178 2.19 4.17 -31.15
C VAL A 178 1.61 4.81 -32.42
N LYS A 179 1.58 4.04 -33.51
CA LYS A 179 0.79 4.44 -34.69
C LYS A 179 -0.66 4.56 -34.21
N SER A 180 -1.05 5.81 -34.01
CA SER A 180 -2.44 6.30 -33.97
C SER A 180 -3.51 5.30 -33.47
N ILE A 181 -3.66 5.19 -32.16
CA ILE A 181 -4.95 4.81 -31.59
C ILE A 181 -5.87 6.04 -31.76
N PRO A 182 -7.07 5.88 -32.34
CA PRO A 182 -8.01 6.98 -32.47
C PRO A 182 -8.24 7.62 -31.09
N LYS A 183 -8.18 8.95 -31.04
CA LYS A 183 -8.33 9.74 -29.81
C LYS A 183 -9.64 9.37 -29.11
N LEU A 184 -9.60 8.53 -28.11
CA LEU A 184 -10.62 8.45 -27.08
C LEU A 184 -10.42 9.69 -26.20
N ASN A 185 -11.21 10.72 -26.44
CA ASN A 185 -11.16 12.03 -25.82
C ASN A 185 -11.57 11.95 -24.35
N HIS A 186 -10.92 11.29 -23.46
CA HIS A 186 -11.08 11.44 -21.99
C HIS A 186 -10.12 10.60 -21.14
N VAL A 187 -9.07 10.01 -21.71
CA VAL A 187 -8.04 9.34 -20.90
C VAL A 187 -6.75 10.17 -21.01
N GLN A 188 -6.56 11.09 -20.08
CA GLN A 188 -5.25 11.71 -19.91
C GLN A 188 -4.28 10.64 -19.39
N PRO A 189 -3.21 10.33 -20.11
CA PRO A 189 -2.16 9.46 -19.60
C PRO A 189 -1.40 10.24 -18.51
N HIS A 190 -1.74 10.01 -17.24
CA HIS A 190 -0.92 10.44 -16.12
C HIS A 190 0.38 9.60 -16.04
N CYS A 191 1.05 9.42 -17.16
CA CYS A 191 2.39 8.91 -17.20
C CYS A 191 3.35 10.10 -17.00
N LYS A 192 3.69 10.41 -15.75
CA LYS A 192 4.79 11.33 -15.45
C LYS A 192 6.05 10.72 -16.08
N ARG A 193 6.59 11.43 -17.06
CA ARG A 193 7.85 11.14 -17.74
C ARG A 193 8.95 10.95 -16.69
N MET A 194 9.23 9.71 -16.29
CA MET A 194 10.39 9.40 -15.48
C MET A 194 11.61 9.37 -16.39
N ARG A 195 12.44 10.41 -16.31
CA ARG A 195 13.76 10.43 -16.89
C ARG A 195 14.66 9.57 -16.00
N GLY A 196 15.13 8.44 -16.51
CA GLY A 196 16.15 7.60 -15.85
C GLY A 196 15.81 6.10 -15.87
N HIS A 197 16.84 5.28 -15.88
CA HIS A 197 16.74 3.84 -15.68
C HIS A 197 16.29 3.58 -14.23
N GLY A 198 15.00 3.51 -14.02
CA GLY A 198 14.40 3.30 -12.70
C GLY A 198 13.74 1.92 -12.64
N TYR A 199 13.58 1.43 -11.42
CA TYR A 199 12.77 0.25 -11.13
C TYR A 199 11.46 0.69 -10.51
N VAL A 200 10.36 0.05 -10.91
CA VAL A 200 9.03 0.26 -10.32
C VAL A 200 8.59 -1.02 -9.62
N SER A 201 8.30 -0.91 -8.33
CA SER A 201 7.79 -2.03 -7.56
C SER A 201 6.26 -2.02 -7.56
N TYR A 202 5.69 -3.21 -7.66
CA TYR A 202 4.25 -3.44 -7.59
C TYR A 202 3.95 -4.39 -6.45
N VAL A 203 2.95 -4.04 -5.67
CA VAL A 203 2.40 -4.87 -4.60
C VAL A 203 1.16 -5.56 -5.14
N TYR A 204 1.13 -6.87 -5.04
CA TYR A 204 0.02 -7.75 -5.41
C TYR A 204 -0.61 -8.28 -4.13
N LEU A 205 -1.89 -8.04 -3.97
CA LEU A 205 -2.73 -8.64 -2.93
C LEU A 205 -3.78 -9.48 -3.65
N SER A 206 -3.62 -10.78 -3.67
CA SER A 206 -4.52 -11.70 -4.39
C SER A 206 -5.25 -12.65 -3.46
N GLY A 207 -6.41 -13.16 -3.92
CA GLY A 207 -7.28 -14.01 -3.13
C GLY A 207 -7.89 -13.28 -1.94
N SER A 208 -8.50 -12.14 -2.21
CA SER A 208 -9.19 -11.35 -1.17
C SER A 208 -10.49 -12.06 -0.74
N PRO A 209 -10.85 -12.05 0.56
CA PRO A 209 -12.05 -12.74 1.07
C PRO A 209 -13.35 -12.15 0.53
N ARG A 210 -13.31 -10.89 0.08
CA ARG A 210 -14.44 -10.19 -0.53
C ARG A 210 -14.18 -9.95 -2.00
N PHE A 211 -14.97 -10.56 -2.89
CA PHE A 211 -14.90 -10.38 -4.36
C PHE A 211 -15.46 -9.02 -4.80
N LEU A 212 -14.96 -7.94 -4.20
CA LEU A 212 -15.43 -6.57 -4.43
C LEU A 212 -14.47 -5.75 -5.31
N GLY A 213 -13.72 -6.41 -6.14
CA GLY A 213 -12.85 -5.77 -7.11
C GLY A 213 -11.79 -6.70 -7.69
N CYS A 214 -11.25 -6.30 -8.83
CA CYS A 214 -10.19 -7.02 -9.51
C CYS A 214 -9.20 -6.05 -10.18
N THR A 215 -8.08 -6.61 -10.65
CA THR A 215 -7.09 -5.85 -11.41
C THR A 215 -6.72 -6.63 -12.68
N LEU A 216 -6.82 -5.96 -13.82
CA LEU A 216 -6.31 -6.46 -15.09
C LEU A 216 -4.90 -5.89 -15.29
N ILE A 217 -3.95 -6.76 -15.58
CA ILE A 217 -2.57 -6.41 -15.91
C ILE A 217 -2.39 -6.58 -17.41
N LEU A 218 -1.96 -5.49 -18.03
CA LEU A 218 -1.65 -5.39 -19.45
C LEU A 218 -0.18 -5.05 -19.64
#